data_2c24f597b5b620e9b917c91a58197a43
#
_entry.id   2c24f597b5b620e9b917c91a58197a43
#
_cell.length_a   1.000
_cell.length_b   1.000
_cell.length_c   1.000
_cell.angle_alpha   90.00
_cell.angle_beta   90.00
_cell.angle_gamma   90.00
#
_symmetry.space_group_name_H-M   'P 1'
#
loop_
_entity.id
_entity.type
_entity.pdbx_description
1 polymer ?
#
loop_
_entity_poly.entity_id
_entity_poly.type
_entity_poly.pdbx_seq_one_letter_code
_entity_poly.pdbx_strand_id
1 'polypeptide(L)'
;MTEKEKNMITLISRWELLDGCPTQLKCELDSLADKVKAVEPDTLMYLVHLQAPGPLDSSNNPIEPPPPLIPLAGQNEVIFLEIYKDEVAFSRHVNGPVFQAFLKGYGKYFKQDPERPGWPITKNATLSRVSGFIRNAAD
;
A
#
# COMPACT_ATOMS: atom_id res chain seq x y z
N MET A 1 4.16 24.65 6.22
CA MET A 1 4.58 23.26 6.48
C MET A 1 5.59 23.25 7.61
N THR A 2 5.35 22.43 8.62
CA THR A 2 6.21 22.30 9.80
C THR A 2 7.49 21.52 9.50
N GLU A 3 8.50 21.63 10.38
CA GLU A 3 9.72 20.81 10.26
C GLU A 3 9.39 19.31 10.36
N LYS A 4 8.41 18.94 11.19
CA LYS A 4 7.93 17.55 11.27
C LYS A 4 7.44 17.05 9.92
N GLU A 5 6.61 17.84 9.22
CA GLU A 5 6.06 17.46 7.92
C GLU A 5 7.13 17.34 6.84
N LYS A 6 8.18 18.17 6.91
CA LYS A 6 9.33 18.09 5.99
C LYS A 6 10.12 16.79 6.14
N ASN A 7 10.15 16.22 7.35
CA ASN A 7 10.88 14.98 7.64
C ASN A 7 10.07 13.71 7.34
N MET A 8 8.76 13.85 7.14
CA MET A 8 7.90 12.72 6.82
C MET A 8 8.29 12.10 5.48
N ILE A 9 8.25 10.78 5.46
CA ILE A 9 8.45 10.01 4.22
C ILE A 9 7.09 9.58 3.71
N THR A 10 6.74 9.97 2.49
CA THR A 10 5.56 9.47 1.79
C THR A 10 6.03 8.48 0.73
N LEU A 11 5.42 7.31 0.72
CA LEU A 11 5.78 6.21 -0.17
C LEU A 11 4.56 5.71 -0.92
N ILE A 12 4.70 5.54 -2.23
CA ILE A 12 3.80 4.72 -3.03
C ILE A 12 4.59 3.49 -3.44
N SER A 13 4.10 2.30 -3.06
CA SER A 13 4.76 1.04 -3.36
C SER A 13 3.82 0.14 -4.15
N ARG A 14 4.25 -0.32 -5.31
CA ARG A 14 3.44 -1.15 -6.21
C ARG A 14 4.08 -2.53 -6.33
N TRP A 15 3.30 -3.56 -6.02
CA TRP A 15 3.76 -4.95 -6.01
C TRP A 15 2.94 -5.75 -7.01
N GLU A 16 3.60 -6.32 -8.00
CA GLU A 16 2.94 -7.11 -9.05
C GLU A 16 2.49 -8.47 -8.50
N LEU A 17 1.21 -8.77 -8.68
CA LEU A 17 0.62 -10.06 -8.30
C LEU A 17 0.93 -11.12 -9.34
N LEU A 18 1.25 -12.33 -8.88
CA LEU A 18 1.30 -13.50 -9.74
C LEU A 18 -0.12 -14.05 -9.94
N ASP A 19 -0.33 -14.73 -11.07
CA ASP A 19 -1.59 -15.41 -11.35
C ASP A 19 -1.86 -16.48 -10.29
N GLY A 20 -3.14 -16.70 -9.99
CA GLY A 20 -3.54 -17.77 -9.09
C GLY A 20 -3.32 -17.47 -7.61
N CYS A 21 -3.15 -16.21 -7.22
CA CYS A 21 -3.09 -15.87 -5.80
C CYS A 21 -4.41 -16.24 -5.11
N PRO A 22 -4.36 -16.75 -3.88
CA PRO A 22 -5.58 -17.15 -3.16
C PRO A 22 -6.38 -15.93 -2.71
N THR A 23 -7.71 -16.08 -2.64
CA THR A 23 -8.61 -15.02 -2.14
C THR A 23 -8.28 -14.62 -0.71
N GLN A 24 -7.70 -15.52 0.08
CA GLN A 24 -7.24 -15.25 1.44
C GLN A 24 -6.22 -14.10 1.50
N LEU A 25 -5.47 -13.85 0.44
CA LEU A 25 -4.49 -12.75 0.41
C LEU A 25 -5.13 -11.41 0.77
N LYS A 26 -6.38 -11.17 0.35
CA LYS A 26 -7.10 -9.94 0.68
C LYS A 26 -7.30 -9.80 2.20
N CYS A 27 -7.66 -10.89 2.87
CA CYS A 27 -7.79 -10.90 4.33
C CYS A 27 -6.44 -10.67 5.02
N GLU A 28 -5.37 -11.21 4.47
CA GLU A 28 -4.03 -11.05 5.02
C GLU A 28 -3.48 -9.64 4.82
N LEU A 29 -3.84 -8.98 3.74
CA LEU A 29 -3.51 -7.56 3.52
C LEU A 29 -4.24 -6.67 4.53
N ASP A 30 -5.51 -6.97 4.83
CA ASP A 30 -6.27 -6.29 5.86
C ASP A 30 -5.63 -6.51 7.25
N SER A 31 -5.30 -7.75 7.56
CA SER A 31 -4.60 -8.10 8.81
C SER A 31 -3.23 -7.41 8.93
N LEU A 32 -2.50 -7.29 7.83
CA LEU A 32 -1.22 -6.58 7.79
C LEU A 32 -1.40 -5.13 8.23
N ALA A 33 -2.37 -4.42 7.65
CA ALA A 33 -2.64 -3.03 8.01
C ALA A 33 -3.01 -2.88 9.49
N ASP A 34 -3.84 -3.77 10.02
CA ASP A 34 -4.21 -3.77 11.43
C ASP A 34 -3.01 -3.98 12.35
N LYS A 35 -2.12 -4.90 12.01
CA LYS A 35 -0.90 -5.18 12.77
C LYS A 35 0.08 -4.01 12.74
N VAL A 36 0.25 -3.37 11.59
CA VAL A 36 1.07 -2.16 11.45
C VAL A 36 0.53 -1.08 12.39
N LYS A 37 -0.77 -0.84 12.37
CA LYS A 37 -1.41 0.14 13.24
C LYS A 37 -1.17 -0.15 14.73
N ALA A 38 -1.25 -1.41 15.12
CA ALA A 38 -1.11 -1.83 16.51
C ALA A 38 0.33 -1.76 17.02
N VAL A 39 1.32 -2.00 16.17
CA VAL A 39 2.72 -2.24 16.58
C VAL A 39 3.64 -1.07 16.22
N GLU A 40 3.31 -0.29 15.20
CA GLU A 40 4.20 0.73 14.64
C GLU A 40 3.60 2.14 14.80
N PRO A 41 3.78 2.77 15.96
CA PRO A 41 3.16 4.08 16.23
C PRO A 41 3.70 5.22 15.35
N ASP A 42 4.89 5.08 14.79
CA ASP A 42 5.51 6.08 13.92
C ASP A 42 5.25 5.85 12.43
N THR A 43 4.50 4.81 12.08
CA THR A 43 3.86 4.65 10.77
C THR A 43 2.54 5.40 10.84
N LEU A 44 2.49 6.57 10.20
CA LEU A 44 1.40 7.52 10.36
C LEU A 44 0.20 7.20 9.47
N MET A 45 0.44 6.58 8.34
CA MET A 45 -0.61 6.15 7.41
C MET A 45 -0.15 4.89 6.68
N TYR A 46 -1.05 3.94 6.55
CA TYR A 46 -0.76 2.70 5.85
C TYR A 46 -2.03 2.21 5.16
N LEU A 47 -2.16 2.53 3.88
CA LEU A 47 -3.34 2.19 3.08
C LEU A 47 -2.97 1.16 2.02
N VAL A 48 -3.75 0.10 1.96
CA VAL A 48 -3.56 -0.98 0.99
C VAL A 48 -4.68 -0.89 -0.04
N HIS A 49 -4.30 -0.85 -1.31
CA HIS A 49 -5.23 -0.64 -2.41
C HIS A 49 -5.15 -1.75 -3.44
N LEU A 50 -6.27 -2.06 -4.02
CA LEU A 50 -6.38 -2.76 -5.29
C LEU A 50 -6.78 -1.75 -6.36
N GLN A 51 -6.61 -2.12 -7.63
CA GLN A 51 -7.04 -1.29 -8.75
C GLN A 51 -8.56 -1.24 -8.79
N ALA A 52 -9.10 -0.06 -9.08
CA ALA A 52 -10.53 0.16 -9.27
C ALA A 52 -10.80 0.61 -10.70
N PRO A 53 -11.98 0.33 -11.25
CA PRO A 53 -12.36 0.87 -12.56
C PRO A 53 -12.51 2.39 -12.47
N GLY A 54 -12.28 3.08 -13.60
CA GLY A 54 -12.48 4.51 -13.68
C GLY A 54 -13.96 4.87 -13.42
N PRO A 55 -14.26 5.80 -12.51
CA PRO A 55 -15.64 6.10 -12.14
C PRO A 55 -16.34 7.12 -13.05
N LEU A 56 -15.60 7.77 -13.93
CA LEU A 56 -16.12 8.83 -14.79
C LEU A 56 -16.08 8.45 -16.27
N ASP A 57 -17.08 8.89 -17.04
CA ASP A 57 -17.08 8.75 -18.49
C ASP A 57 -16.15 9.81 -19.15
N SER A 58 -16.09 9.80 -20.48
CA SER A 58 -15.23 10.71 -21.24
C SER A 58 -15.61 12.20 -21.11
N SER A 59 -16.81 12.48 -20.61
CA SER A 59 -17.29 13.86 -20.34
C SER A 59 -17.14 14.26 -18.87
N ASN A 60 -16.42 13.46 -18.09
CA ASN A 60 -16.17 13.65 -16.65
C ASN A 60 -17.43 13.58 -15.79
N ASN A 61 -18.44 12.87 -16.24
CA ASN A 61 -19.65 12.57 -15.46
C ASN A 61 -19.54 11.21 -14.81
N PRO A 62 -20.09 11.02 -13.59
CA PRO A 62 -20.14 9.70 -12.97
C PRO A 62 -20.84 8.69 -13.88
N ILE A 63 -20.24 7.49 -14.00
CA ILE A 63 -20.86 6.38 -14.73
C ILE A 63 -21.99 5.81 -13.87
N GLU A 64 -23.20 5.68 -14.46
CA GLU A 64 -24.37 5.16 -13.77
C GLU A 64 -24.95 3.93 -14.51
N PRO A 65 -25.12 2.77 -13.84
CA PRO A 65 -24.68 2.49 -12.46
C PRO A 65 -23.16 2.46 -12.35
N PRO A 66 -22.58 2.64 -11.15
CA PRO A 66 -21.15 2.60 -10.98
C PRO A 66 -20.56 1.27 -11.45
N PRO A 67 -19.38 1.28 -12.12
CA PRO A 67 -18.74 0.03 -12.53
C PRO A 67 -18.47 -0.87 -11.31
N PRO A 68 -18.65 -2.20 -11.43
CA PRO A 68 -18.36 -3.10 -10.32
C PRO A 68 -16.86 -3.12 -10.01
N LEU A 69 -16.52 -3.34 -8.73
CA LEU A 69 -15.13 -3.49 -8.32
C LEU A 69 -14.50 -4.72 -8.97
N ILE A 70 -13.22 -4.59 -9.32
CA ILE A 70 -12.45 -5.68 -9.92
C ILE A 70 -12.12 -6.70 -8.82
N PRO A 71 -12.51 -7.98 -8.96
CA PRO A 71 -12.16 -9.00 -7.96
C PRO A 71 -10.65 -9.26 -7.94
N LEU A 72 -10.15 -9.84 -6.83
CA LEU A 72 -8.72 -10.10 -6.66
C LEU A 72 -8.13 -10.90 -7.84
N ALA A 73 -8.87 -11.87 -8.35
CA ALA A 73 -8.42 -12.69 -9.50
C ALA A 73 -8.18 -11.87 -10.77
N GLY A 74 -8.78 -10.70 -10.90
CA GLY A 74 -8.57 -9.78 -12.02
C GLY A 74 -7.56 -8.67 -11.76
N GLN A 75 -6.91 -8.68 -10.60
CA GLN A 75 -5.94 -7.66 -10.20
C GLN A 75 -4.54 -8.01 -10.69
N ASN A 76 -3.76 -7.01 -11.08
CA ASN A 76 -2.37 -7.16 -11.49
C ASN A 76 -1.38 -6.72 -10.41
N GLU A 77 -1.80 -5.87 -9.50
CA GLU A 77 -0.91 -5.35 -8.47
C GLU A 77 -1.66 -4.94 -7.22
N VAL A 78 -0.92 -4.89 -6.11
CA VAL A 78 -1.34 -4.27 -4.86
C VAL A 78 -0.56 -2.97 -4.72
N ILE A 79 -1.22 -1.90 -4.32
CA ILE A 79 -0.64 -0.56 -4.23
C ILE A 79 -0.75 -0.08 -2.79
N PHE A 80 0.40 0.18 -2.18
CA PHE A 80 0.49 0.70 -0.82
C PHE A 80 0.71 2.21 -0.87
N LEU A 81 -0.02 2.95 -0.06
CA LEU A 81 0.21 4.36 0.19
C LEU A 81 0.56 4.51 1.66
N GLU A 82 1.78 4.98 1.94
CA GLU A 82 2.35 4.93 3.27
C GLU A 82 2.94 6.28 3.64
N ILE A 83 2.79 6.68 4.90
CA ILE A 83 3.46 7.86 5.45
C ILE A 83 4.14 7.46 6.75
N TYR A 84 5.42 7.75 6.84
CA TYR A 84 6.25 7.51 8.03
C TYR A 84 6.67 8.84 8.64
N LYS A 85 6.80 8.86 9.95
CA LYS A 85 7.24 10.04 10.69
C LYS A 85 8.59 10.56 10.18
N ASP A 86 9.52 9.64 9.86
CA ASP A 86 10.86 9.92 9.36
C ASP A 86 11.47 8.65 8.75
N GLU A 87 12.71 8.73 8.28
CA GLU A 87 13.41 7.58 7.70
C GLU A 87 13.68 6.47 8.71
N VAL A 88 13.81 6.79 9.99
CA VAL A 88 13.99 5.78 11.04
C VAL A 88 12.73 4.93 11.18
N ALA A 89 11.57 5.55 11.17
CA ALA A 89 10.28 4.85 11.21
C ALA A 89 10.10 3.95 9.98
N PHE A 90 10.48 4.41 8.82
CA PHE A 90 10.43 3.61 7.59
C PHE A 90 11.37 2.40 7.69
N SER A 91 12.60 2.60 8.14
CA SER A 91 13.55 1.51 8.36
C SER A 91 13.01 0.47 9.36
N ARG A 92 12.40 0.92 10.44
CA ARG A 92 11.79 0.03 11.45
C ARG A 92 10.65 -0.80 10.86
N HIS A 93 9.84 -0.21 9.98
CA HIS A 93 8.77 -0.95 9.32
C HIS A 93 9.34 -2.07 8.44
N VAL A 94 10.25 -1.72 7.54
CA VAL A 94 10.82 -2.66 6.56
C VAL A 94 11.56 -3.81 7.26
N ASN A 95 12.27 -3.52 8.33
CA ASN A 95 13.05 -4.50 9.07
C ASN A 95 12.27 -5.09 10.25
N GLY A 96 11.04 -4.64 10.47
CA GLY A 96 10.26 -5.04 11.64
C GLY A 96 9.55 -6.38 11.50
N PRO A 97 9.08 -6.92 12.64
CA PRO A 97 8.50 -8.27 12.66
C PRO A 97 7.20 -8.40 11.87
N VAL A 98 6.39 -7.36 11.80
CA VAL A 98 5.09 -7.40 11.11
C VAL A 98 5.30 -7.58 9.61
N PHE A 99 6.10 -6.71 9.01
CA PHE A 99 6.39 -6.75 7.58
C PHE A 99 7.15 -8.01 7.18
N GLN A 100 8.16 -8.40 7.97
CA GLN A 100 8.96 -9.60 7.71
C GLN A 100 8.11 -10.88 7.78
N ALA A 101 7.19 -10.97 8.72
CA ALA A 101 6.26 -12.09 8.81
C ALA A 101 5.32 -12.16 7.60
N PHE A 102 4.84 -11.01 7.13
CA PHE A 102 4.02 -10.96 5.91
C PHE A 102 4.80 -11.44 4.68
N LEU A 103 6.03 -10.97 4.49
CA LEU A 103 6.87 -11.42 3.40
C LEU A 103 7.10 -12.93 3.44
N LYS A 104 7.39 -13.47 4.61
CA LYS A 104 7.64 -14.90 4.79
C LYS A 104 6.40 -15.75 4.45
N GLY A 105 5.22 -15.29 4.83
CA GLY A 105 3.98 -16.05 4.61
C GLY A 105 3.37 -15.84 3.23
N TYR A 106 3.46 -14.64 2.68
CA TYR A 106 2.68 -14.24 1.50
C TYR A 106 3.49 -13.61 0.38
N GLY A 107 4.79 -13.37 0.57
CA GLY A 107 5.65 -12.80 -0.46
C GLY A 107 5.68 -13.60 -1.76
N LYS A 108 5.50 -14.90 -1.68
CA LYS A 108 5.48 -15.83 -2.83
C LYS A 108 4.36 -15.57 -3.83
N TYR A 109 3.32 -14.81 -3.47
CA TYR A 109 2.21 -14.47 -4.36
C TYR A 109 2.49 -13.24 -5.21
N PHE A 110 3.64 -12.64 -5.04
CA PHE A 110 4.10 -11.48 -5.80
C PHE A 110 5.32 -11.84 -6.65
N LYS A 111 5.53 -11.09 -7.74
CA LYS A 111 6.70 -11.25 -8.56
C LYS A 111 7.96 -11.00 -7.74
N GLN A 112 8.90 -11.94 -7.78
CA GLN A 112 10.09 -11.93 -6.95
C GLN A 112 11.19 -11.07 -7.55
N ASP A 113 11.95 -10.40 -6.67
CA ASP A 113 13.14 -9.66 -7.04
C ASP A 113 14.32 -10.65 -7.19
N PRO A 114 14.91 -10.79 -8.38
CA PRO A 114 16.03 -11.72 -8.59
C PRO A 114 17.29 -11.32 -7.84
N GLU A 115 17.42 -10.05 -7.45
CA GLU A 115 18.58 -9.55 -6.71
C GLU A 115 18.40 -9.59 -5.19
N ARG A 116 17.18 -9.85 -4.71
CA ARG A 116 16.84 -9.90 -3.28
C ARG A 116 16.00 -11.14 -2.96
N PRO A 117 16.62 -12.30 -2.72
CA PRO A 117 15.88 -13.53 -2.43
C PRO A 117 14.88 -13.35 -1.28
N GLY A 118 13.66 -13.81 -1.49
CA GLY A 118 12.58 -13.69 -0.52
C GLY A 118 11.83 -12.36 -0.53
N TRP A 119 12.22 -11.42 -1.40
CA TRP A 119 11.55 -10.14 -1.54
C TRP A 119 10.80 -10.02 -2.86
N PRO A 120 9.59 -9.47 -2.83
CA PRO A 120 8.91 -9.07 -4.07
C PRO A 120 9.65 -7.92 -4.74
N ILE A 121 9.49 -7.81 -6.07
CA ILE A 121 9.85 -6.57 -6.76
C ILE A 121 8.87 -5.50 -6.29
N THR A 122 9.41 -4.45 -5.70
CA THR A 122 8.63 -3.31 -5.26
C THR A 122 8.97 -2.10 -6.12
N LYS A 123 7.97 -1.58 -6.84
CA LYS A 123 8.13 -0.33 -7.58
C LYS A 123 7.78 0.80 -6.62
N ASN A 124 8.80 1.38 -6.02
CA ASN A 124 8.66 2.41 -5.00
C ASN A 124 8.86 3.81 -5.58
N ALA A 125 7.96 4.72 -5.22
CA ALA A 125 8.14 6.15 -5.40
C ALA A 125 8.15 6.81 -4.03
N THR A 126 9.30 7.34 -3.64
CA THR A 126 9.44 8.12 -2.42
C THR A 126 9.17 9.59 -2.75
N LEU A 127 8.25 10.19 -2.02
CA LEU A 127 7.73 11.52 -2.30
C LEU A 127 8.06 12.50 -1.17
N SER A 128 8.41 13.71 -1.56
CA SER A 128 8.58 14.83 -0.63
C SER A 128 7.35 15.72 -0.71
N ARG A 129 6.72 15.98 0.43
CA ARG A 129 5.54 16.83 0.46
C ARG A 129 5.92 18.30 0.23
N VAL A 130 5.36 18.90 -0.80
CA VAL A 130 5.52 20.33 -1.11
C VAL A 130 4.40 21.14 -0.48
N SER A 131 3.18 20.64 -0.51
CA SER A 131 1.98 21.32 -0.03
C SER A 131 0.85 20.33 0.08
N GLY A 132 -0.24 20.71 0.73
CA GLY A 132 -1.46 19.92 0.79
C GLY A 132 -2.05 19.86 2.19
N PHE A 133 -3.15 19.13 2.30
CA PHE A 133 -3.83 18.88 3.56
C PHE A 133 -4.54 17.52 3.51
N ILE A 134 -4.84 17.00 4.68
CA ILE A 134 -5.69 15.83 4.83
C ILE A 134 -6.90 16.25 5.65
N ARG A 135 -8.10 15.99 5.11
CA ARG A 135 -9.37 16.31 5.79
C ARG A 135 -9.96 15.00 6.30
N ASN A 136 -10.42 14.98 7.54
CA ASN A 136 -11.12 13.83 8.08
C ASN A 136 -12.47 13.70 7.37
N ALA A 137 -12.69 12.52 6.77
CA ALA A 137 -13.91 12.23 6.01
C ALA A 137 -14.91 11.36 6.77
N ALA A 138 -14.66 11.13 8.06
CA ALA A 138 -15.43 10.18 8.87
C ALA A 138 -16.80 10.68 9.30
N ASP A 139 -17.08 11.94 9.10
CA ASP A 139 -18.32 12.58 9.58
C ASP A 139 -19.35 12.76 8.43
#